data_748454c1cd5b21748feb6f1a410c4916
#
_entry.id   748454c1cd5b21748feb6f1a410c4916
#
_cell.length_a   1.000
_cell.length_b   1.000
_cell.length_c   1.000
_cell.angle_alpha   90.00
_cell.angle_beta   90.00
_cell.angle_gamma   90.00
#
_symmetry.space_group_name_H-M   'P 1'
#
loop_
_entity.id
_entity.type
_entity.pdbx_description
1 polymer ?
#
loop_
_entity_poly.entity_id
_entity_poly.type
_entity_poly.pdbx_seq_one_letter_code
_entity_poly.pdbx_strand_id
1 'polypeptide(L)'
;MKKQKPQAKDKTKPNDIKVKKQKIIELYKLTFGNVTKSCEALHISRTTFYQWLKDDKEFKEEIENTSPDDLIVDFAEDALIGRIRAGDTTAIIFTLKTKGKKRGYVEKQEIGITPENSTKPIIVFGDEEDEDKS
;
A
#
# COMPACT_ATOMS: atom_id res chain seq x y z
N MET A 1 -22.26 25.50 -38.41
CA MET A 1 -21.26 24.54 -38.88
C MET A 1 -20.42 24.09 -37.69
N LYS A 2 -20.50 22.85 -37.32
CA LYS A 2 -19.69 22.30 -36.25
C LYS A 2 -18.32 21.96 -36.83
N LYS A 3 -17.31 22.72 -36.45
CA LYS A 3 -15.94 22.32 -36.71
C LYS A 3 -15.62 21.13 -35.84
N GLN A 4 -15.49 19.97 -36.44
CA GLN A 4 -14.89 18.84 -35.75
C GLN A 4 -13.45 19.21 -35.42
N LYS A 5 -13.10 19.23 -34.15
CA LYS A 5 -11.71 19.28 -33.77
C LYS A 5 -11.02 18.07 -34.39
N PRO A 6 -9.91 18.26 -35.10
CA PRO A 6 -9.14 17.11 -35.55
C PRO A 6 -8.71 16.36 -34.31
N GLN A 7 -9.18 15.13 -34.17
CA GLN A 7 -8.59 14.23 -33.23
C GLN A 7 -7.13 14.11 -33.65
N ALA A 8 -6.27 14.65 -32.83
CA ALA A 8 -4.85 14.41 -33.00
C ALA A 8 -4.66 12.91 -32.89
N LYS A 9 -4.54 12.24 -34.03
CA LYS A 9 -4.04 10.88 -34.06
C LYS A 9 -2.63 10.96 -33.49
N ASP A 10 -2.52 10.52 -32.26
CA ASP A 10 -1.24 10.46 -31.59
C ASP A 10 -0.36 9.53 -32.45
N LYS A 11 0.48 10.15 -33.26
CA LYS A 11 1.47 9.44 -34.06
C LYS A 11 2.65 9.03 -33.16
N THR A 12 2.31 8.53 -31.99
CA THR A 12 3.32 8.05 -31.07
C THR A 12 3.92 6.78 -31.66
N LYS A 13 5.20 6.83 -31.96
CA LYS A 13 5.92 5.67 -32.49
C LYS A 13 5.82 4.53 -31.49
N PRO A 14 5.78 3.26 -31.94
CA PRO A 14 5.66 2.10 -31.03
C PRO A 14 6.69 2.11 -29.90
N ASN A 15 7.87 2.64 -30.17
CA ASN A 15 8.93 2.74 -29.18
C ASN A 15 8.58 3.75 -28.06
N ASP A 16 7.90 4.83 -28.40
CA ASP A 16 7.47 5.84 -27.43
C ASP A 16 6.39 5.29 -26.50
N ILE A 17 5.51 4.44 -27.02
CA ILE A 17 4.46 3.79 -26.23
C ILE A 17 5.08 2.84 -25.20
N LYS A 18 6.08 2.07 -25.62
CA LYS A 18 6.79 1.15 -24.72
C LYS A 18 7.47 1.91 -23.57
N VAL A 19 8.14 3.00 -23.89
CA VAL A 19 8.78 3.87 -22.89
C VAL A 19 7.75 4.48 -21.94
N LYS A 20 6.61 4.94 -22.48
CA LYS A 20 5.52 5.49 -21.65
C LYS A 20 4.95 4.44 -20.71
N LYS A 21 4.76 3.20 -21.19
CA LYS A 21 4.29 2.09 -20.34
C LYS A 21 5.27 1.79 -19.20
N GLN A 22 6.55 1.76 -19.48
CA GLN A 22 7.56 1.57 -18.42
C GLN A 22 7.52 2.70 -17.40
N LYS A 23 7.46 3.94 -17.86
CA LYS A 23 7.36 5.11 -16.97
C LYS A 23 6.10 5.10 -16.12
N ILE A 24 4.96 4.70 -16.68
CA ILE A 24 3.72 4.65 -15.90
C ILE A 24 3.77 3.57 -14.83
N ILE A 25 4.43 2.44 -15.08
CA ILE A 25 4.64 1.41 -14.07
C ILE A 25 5.49 1.95 -12.91
N GLU A 26 6.57 2.65 -13.22
CA GLU A 26 7.41 3.28 -12.19
C GLU A 26 6.62 4.32 -11.38
N LEU A 27 5.85 5.17 -12.05
CA LEU A 27 5.01 6.16 -11.38
C LEU A 27 3.90 5.52 -10.55
N TYR A 28 3.33 4.42 -11.02
CA TYR A 28 2.35 3.65 -10.28
C TYR A 28 2.94 3.12 -8.96
N LYS A 29 4.17 2.64 -8.99
CA LYS A 29 4.91 2.23 -7.79
C LYS A 29 5.18 3.42 -6.87
N LEU A 30 5.68 4.52 -7.41
CA LEU A 30 5.98 5.74 -6.64
C LEU A 30 4.75 6.39 -6.00
N THR A 31 3.59 6.25 -6.61
CA THR A 31 2.34 6.81 -6.11
C THR A 31 1.51 5.83 -5.28
N PHE A 32 2.10 4.69 -4.93
CA PHE A 32 1.43 3.62 -4.19
C PHE A 32 0.12 3.17 -4.83
N GLY A 33 0.16 2.94 -6.14
CA GLY A 33 -0.99 2.45 -6.89
C GLY A 33 -2.02 3.51 -7.30
N ASN A 34 -1.68 4.78 -7.23
CA ASN A 34 -2.60 5.84 -7.63
C ASN A 34 -2.58 6.06 -9.14
N VAL A 35 -3.55 5.48 -9.84
CA VAL A 35 -3.67 5.58 -11.30
C VAL A 35 -3.81 7.02 -11.76
N THR A 36 -4.63 7.82 -11.09
CA THR A 36 -4.90 9.22 -11.49
C THR A 36 -3.61 10.04 -11.44
N LYS A 37 -2.89 10.02 -10.33
CA LYS A 37 -1.62 10.76 -10.21
C LYS A 37 -0.56 10.27 -11.18
N SER A 38 -0.50 8.97 -11.42
CA SER A 38 0.45 8.39 -12.37
C SER A 38 0.16 8.85 -13.80
N CYS A 39 -1.11 8.86 -14.18
CA CYS A 39 -1.54 9.34 -15.50
C CYS A 39 -1.31 10.84 -15.68
N GLU A 40 -1.62 11.63 -14.66
CA GLU A 40 -1.40 13.09 -14.69
C GLU A 40 0.09 13.42 -14.89
N ALA A 41 0.98 12.70 -14.22
CA ALA A 41 2.41 12.93 -14.32
C ALA A 41 2.97 12.68 -15.73
N LEU A 42 2.34 11.79 -16.50
CA LEU A 42 2.73 11.49 -17.88
C LEU A 42 1.85 12.16 -18.93
N HIS A 43 0.90 12.97 -18.50
CA HIS A 43 -0.06 13.62 -19.39
C HIS A 43 -0.81 12.63 -20.28
N ILE A 44 -1.19 11.50 -19.73
CA ILE A 44 -2.03 10.51 -20.40
C ILE A 44 -3.37 10.42 -19.71
N SER A 45 -4.40 9.99 -20.45
CA SER A 45 -5.74 9.80 -19.87
C SER A 45 -5.82 8.47 -19.10
N ARG A 46 -6.69 8.43 -18.11
CA ARG A 46 -7.01 7.16 -17.41
C ARG A 46 -7.53 6.12 -18.40
N THR A 47 -8.29 6.53 -19.39
CA THR A 47 -8.79 5.66 -20.45
C THR A 47 -7.66 4.94 -21.17
N THR A 48 -6.58 5.65 -21.49
CA THR A 48 -5.38 5.07 -22.09
C THR A 48 -4.74 4.02 -21.20
N PHE A 49 -4.64 4.30 -19.89
CA PHE A 49 -4.11 3.35 -18.92
C PHE A 49 -4.92 2.05 -18.91
N TYR A 50 -6.23 2.16 -18.81
CA TYR A 50 -7.11 0.98 -18.79
C TYR A 50 -7.16 0.25 -20.13
N GLN A 51 -6.99 0.97 -21.23
CA GLN A 51 -6.86 0.37 -22.57
C GLN A 51 -5.59 -0.49 -22.63
N TRP A 52 -4.47 0.02 -22.12
CA TRP A 52 -3.23 -0.76 -22.05
C TRP A 52 -3.37 -1.98 -21.16
N LEU A 53 -4.06 -1.87 -20.03
CA LEU A 53 -4.33 -3.03 -19.17
C LEU A 53 -5.11 -4.12 -19.91
N LYS A 54 -6.00 -3.72 -20.82
CA LYS A 54 -6.81 -4.65 -21.57
C LYS A 54 -6.04 -5.30 -22.72
N ASP A 55 -5.24 -4.52 -23.43
CA ASP A 55 -4.63 -4.91 -24.68
C ASP A 55 -3.22 -5.50 -24.52
N ASP A 56 -2.54 -5.18 -23.43
CA ASP A 56 -1.16 -5.59 -23.19
C ASP A 56 -1.08 -6.46 -21.93
N LYS A 57 -0.86 -7.73 -22.16
CA LYS A 57 -0.78 -8.72 -21.09
C LYS A 57 0.41 -8.49 -20.17
N GLU A 58 1.57 -8.14 -20.72
CA GLU A 58 2.77 -7.86 -19.93
C GLU A 58 2.56 -6.64 -19.03
N PHE A 59 1.99 -5.59 -19.56
CA PHE A 59 1.65 -4.40 -18.78
C PHE A 59 0.68 -4.72 -17.65
N LYS A 60 -0.34 -5.53 -17.93
CA LYS A 60 -1.31 -5.98 -16.94
C LYS A 60 -0.64 -6.78 -15.82
N GLU A 61 0.22 -7.73 -16.16
CA GLU A 61 0.94 -8.56 -15.20
C GLU A 61 1.85 -7.70 -14.31
N GLU A 62 2.55 -6.73 -14.88
CA GLU A 62 3.40 -5.81 -14.12
C GLU A 62 2.62 -4.98 -13.11
N ILE A 63 1.45 -4.48 -13.51
CA ILE A 63 0.58 -3.69 -12.63
C ILE A 63 -0.04 -4.59 -11.54
N GLU A 64 -0.53 -5.78 -11.89
CA GLU A 64 -1.14 -6.72 -10.94
C GLU A 64 -0.12 -7.28 -9.93
N ASN A 65 1.13 -7.47 -10.35
CA ASN A 65 2.20 -7.91 -9.48
C ASN A 65 2.68 -6.81 -8.52
N THR A 66 2.29 -5.58 -8.76
CA THR A 66 2.59 -4.47 -7.87
C THR A 66 1.53 -4.40 -6.78
N SER A 67 1.91 -4.69 -5.55
CA SER A 67 1.02 -4.53 -4.39
C SER A 67 1.19 -3.13 -3.80
N PRO A 68 0.20 -2.25 -3.91
CA PRO A 68 0.29 -0.92 -3.31
C PRO A 68 0.46 -0.96 -1.80
N ASP A 69 -0.18 -1.92 -1.14
CA ASP A 69 -0.08 -2.06 0.31
C ASP A 69 1.33 -2.46 0.74
N ASP A 70 1.96 -3.39 0.02
CA ASP A 70 3.35 -3.77 0.30
C ASP A 70 4.31 -2.60 0.07
N LEU A 71 4.09 -1.80 -0.98
CA LEU A 71 4.89 -0.61 -1.25
C LEU A 71 4.79 0.43 -0.12
N ILE A 72 3.60 0.61 0.43
CA ILE A 72 3.39 1.52 1.58
C ILE A 72 4.13 0.99 2.81
N VAL A 73 4.06 -0.32 3.05
CA VAL A 73 4.76 -0.95 4.17
C VAL A 73 6.27 -0.83 4.01
N ASP A 74 6.80 -1.13 2.83
CA ASP A 74 8.23 -1.00 2.51
C ASP A 74 8.69 0.44 2.75
N PHE A 75 7.93 1.42 2.27
CA PHE A 75 8.25 2.83 2.47
C PHE A 75 8.21 3.22 3.95
N ALA A 76 7.24 2.71 4.70
CA ALA A 76 7.14 2.96 6.13
C ALA A 76 8.31 2.32 6.89
N GLU A 77 8.76 1.14 6.49
CA GLU A 77 9.94 0.47 7.06
C GLU A 77 11.21 1.28 6.81
N ASP A 78 11.40 1.78 5.60
CA ASP A 78 12.55 2.64 5.26
C ASP A 78 12.55 3.92 6.09
N ALA A 79 11.39 4.56 6.24
CA ALA A 79 11.24 5.76 7.06
C ALA A 79 11.54 5.45 8.54
N LEU A 80 11.07 4.31 9.04
CA LEU A 80 11.35 3.86 10.40
C LEU A 80 12.86 3.64 10.62
N ILE A 81 13.53 2.98 9.68
CA ILE A 81 14.98 2.78 9.73
C ILE A 81 15.72 4.11 9.77
N GLY A 82 15.29 5.07 8.97
CA GLY A 82 15.84 6.43 8.99
C GLY A 82 15.71 7.09 10.36
N ARG A 83 14.56 6.93 11.01
CA ARG A 83 14.33 7.47 12.36
C ARG A 83 15.19 6.77 13.41
N ILE A 84 15.36 5.45 13.31
CA ILE A 84 16.22 4.70 14.22
C ILE A 84 17.67 5.17 14.10
N ARG A 85 18.16 5.37 12.88
CA ARG A 85 19.52 5.88 12.63
C ARG A 85 19.71 7.30 13.17
N ALA A 86 18.67 8.11 13.15
CA ALA A 86 18.68 9.45 13.73
C ALA A 86 18.62 9.44 15.27
N GLY A 87 18.46 8.30 15.89
CA GLY A 87 18.40 8.17 17.35
C GLY A 87 17.04 8.47 17.96
N ASP A 88 15.96 8.37 17.18
CA ASP A 88 14.61 8.59 17.70
C ASP A 88 14.24 7.49 18.68
N THR A 89 14.07 7.85 19.94
CA THR A 89 13.80 6.91 21.04
C THR A 89 12.49 6.16 20.83
N THR A 90 11.46 6.85 20.36
CA THR A 90 10.14 6.24 20.10
C THR A 90 10.24 5.17 19.02
N ALA A 91 10.95 5.46 17.92
CA ALA A 91 11.16 4.51 16.84
C ALA A 91 11.97 3.30 17.30
N ILE A 92 13.00 3.51 18.11
CA ILE A 92 13.83 2.45 18.67
C ILE A 92 13.01 1.53 19.58
N ILE A 93 12.25 2.11 20.50
CA ILE A 93 11.38 1.36 21.41
C ILE A 93 10.33 0.56 20.65
N PHE A 94 9.66 1.20 19.70
CA PHE A 94 8.67 0.54 18.85
C PHE A 94 9.25 -0.69 18.13
N THR A 95 10.44 -0.52 17.55
CA THR A 95 11.10 -1.59 16.80
C THR A 95 11.50 -2.75 17.73
N LEU A 96 12.04 -2.45 18.89
CA LEU A 96 12.40 -3.47 19.89
C LEU A 96 11.18 -4.25 20.39
N LYS A 97 10.07 -3.57 20.61
CA LYS A 97 8.81 -4.20 21.04
C LYS A 97 8.19 -5.09 19.97
N THR A 98 8.36 -4.76 18.71
CA THR A 98 7.76 -5.49 17.59
C THR A 98 8.68 -6.56 17.02
N LYS A 99 9.90 -6.20 16.66
CA LYS A 99 10.87 -7.11 16.03
C LYS A 99 11.84 -7.74 17.02
N GLY A 100 11.99 -7.14 18.19
CA GLY A 100 12.92 -7.62 19.23
C GLY A 100 12.35 -8.67 20.17
N LYS A 101 11.13 -9.14 19.97
CA LYS A 101 10.47 -10.10 20.86
C LYS A 101 11.28 -11.35 21.08
N LYS A 102 11.92 -11.88 20.07
CA LYS A 102 12.77 -13.08 20.16
C LYS A 102 13.99 -12.88 21.06
N ARG A 103 14.41 -11.65 21.27
CA ARG A 103 15.54 -11.27 22.13
C ARG A 103 15.08 -10.89 23.55
N GLY A 104 13.80 -11.01 23.86
CA GLY A 104 13.25 -10.71 25.17
C GLY A 104 12.70 -9.31 25.36
N TYR A 105 12.65 -8.50 24.33
CA TYR A 105 12.04 -7.15 24.41
C TYR A 105 10.51 -7.27 24.35
N VAL A 106 9.91 -7.71 25.43
CA VAL A 106 8.47 -7.85 25.51
C VAL A 106 7.95 -6.89 26.56
N GLU A 107 6.88 -6.23 26.25
CA GLU A 107 6.15 -5.45 27.22
C GLU A 107 5.38 -6.40 28.12
N LYS A 108 5.82 -6.56 29.37
CA LYS A 108 5.06 -7.31 30.34
C LYS A 108 3.91 -6.44 30.80
N GLN A 109 2.73 -6.73 30.31
CA GLN A 109 1.54 -6.23 30.96
C GLN A 109 1.28 -7.11 32.18
N GLU A 110 1.65 -6.62 33.35
CA GLU A 110 1.14 -7.17 34.55
C GLU A 110 -0.34 -6.81 34.68
N ILE A 111 -1.17 -7.65 34.14
CA ILE A 111 -2.58 -7.57 34.44
C ILE A 111 -2.67 -8.06 35.86
N GLY A 112 -2.88 -7.13 36.80
CA GLY A 112 -3.19 -7.51 38.19
C GLY A 112 -4.51 -8.28 38.18
N ILE A 113 -4.43 -9.59 38.05
CA ILE A 113 -5.59 -10.43 38.16
C ILE A 113 -5.85 -10.57 39.67
N THR A 114 -6.78 -9.77 40.16
CA THR A 114 -7.32 -9.99 41.49
C THR A 114 -8.24 -11.20 41.42
N PRO A 115 -8.38 -11.96 42.50
CA PRO A 115 -9.30 -13.10 42.54
C PRO A 115 -10.73 -12.74 42.10
N GLU A 116 -11.13 -11.51 42.32
CA GLU A 116 -12.45 -11.03 41.93
C GLU A 116 -12.59 -10.91 40.40
N ASN A 117 -11.51 -10.65 39.73
CA ASN A 117 -11.53 -10.49 38.26
C ASN A 117 -11.25 -11.80 37.54
N SER A 118 -10.80 -12.82 38.23
CA SER A 118 -10.46 -14.09 37.62
C SER A 118 -11.66 -14.86 37.07
N THR A 119 -12.86 -14.54 37.52
CA THR A 119 -14.09 -15.15 37.03
C THR A 119 -14.76 -14.41 35.87
N LYS A 120 -14.29 -13.21 35.56
CA LYS A 120 -14.85 -12.46 34.45
C LYS A 120 -14.21 -12.87 33.15
N PRO A 121 -15.00 -13.18 32.13
CA PRO A 121 -14.44 -13.52 30.83
C PRO A 121 -13.70 -12.34 30.27
N ILE A 122 -12.57 -12.62 29.65
CA ILE A 122 -11.81 -11.65 28.91
C ILE A 122 -12.65 -11.27 27.70
N ILE A 123 -12.73 -9.98 27.44
CA ILE A 123 -13.44 -9.49 26.28
C ILE A 123 -12.72 -9.96 25.03
N VAL A 124 -13.43 -10.77 24.25
CA VAL A 124 -12.94 -11.21 22.95
C VAL A 124 -13.56 -10.30 21.91
N PHE A 125 -12.71 -9.72 21.13
CA PHE A 125 -13.20 -8.90 20.05
C PHE A 125 -13.94 -9.76 19.05
N GLY A 126 -15.05 -9.33 18.68
CA GLY A 126 -15.62 -9.78 17.49
C GLY A 126 -16.61 -10.80 17.65
N ASP A 127 -17.17 -11.28 18.28
CA ASP A 127 -18.04 -12.13 18.07
C ASP A 127 -19.12 -12.21 18.70
N GLU A 128 -19.60 -11.83 18.67
CA GLU A 128 -20.55 -11.84 19.27
C GLU A 128 -21.58 -12.51 19.04
N GLU A 129 -21.72 -13.26 18.58
CA GLU A 129 -22.69 -13.86 18.39
C GLU A 129 -23.31 -14.41 19.34
N ASP A 130 -23.42 -14.25 19.97
CA ASP A 130 -24.05 -14.65 20.92
C ASP A 130 -25.17 -15.03 20.96
N GLU A 131 -25.64 -15.32 20.58
CA GLU A 131 -26.57 -15.69 20.72
C GLU A 131 -27.21 -16.02 21.59
N ASP A 132 -27.52 -15.91 21.88
CA ASP A 132 -28.28 -16.10 22.75
C ASP A 132 -29.08 -17.13 22.83
N LYS A 133 -29.01 -17.61 23.26
CA LYS A 133 -29.73 -18.45 23.46
C LYS A 133 -30.60 -18.50 24.37
N SER A 134 -31.09 -18.06 24.55
CA SER A 134 -31.97 -18.18 25.63
C SER A 134 -32.54 -19.51 25.93
#